data_80973ef1d8eb54167cb272f44e94d63b
#
_entry.id   80973ef1d8eb54167cb272f44e94d63b
#
_cell.length_a   1.000
_cell.length_b   1.000
_cell.length_c   1.000
_cell.angle_alpha   90.00
_cell.angle_beta   90.00
_cell.angle_gamma   90.00
#
_symmetry.space_group_name_H-M   'P 1'
#
loop_
_entity.id
_entity.type
_entity.pdbx_description
1 polymer ?
#
loop_
_entity_poly.entity_id
_entity_poly.type
_entity_poly.pdbx_seq_one_letter_code
_entity_poly.pdbx_strand_id
1 'polypeptide(L)'
;MKQTMLLKLAPSPEQSNALLETVHAFNDACNAIAEVAFAEQLANKFELQKLVYADIRKQYGLSSQLTIRAISKVVDSYKRDKSIKPTFKHEGAVTYDERVMAFKGLTDVSLLTIQGRVLVPFRMGGYQQSRLDSIKGQADLLYRNGIWYLVVTLDVPTPTPDEPTDTLGVDLGIVNIATDSTGETFSGAQVEKTRQRMHTLRQRLQKRGTKSAKRHLKKLSGKEARFRKNTNHVISKRLVQKAKENTQAIAIEELRHIRQRTERTVRRSQRARHSSWSFAQLRFFLSYKAALAGVPLHTVDPRNTSRTCSECGHCAKENRKSQASFCCQACGHCANADRNAAINISRADVMRPLVSSGSFSGYRQRSA
;
A
#
# COMPACT_ATOMS: atom_id res chain seq x y z
N MET A 1 4.37 14.85 -4.77
CA MET A 1 3.74 13.51 -4.71
C MET A 1 2.73 13.47 -3.58
N LYS A 2 1.52 12.93 -3.85
CA LYS A 2 0.49 12.79 -2.80
C LYS A 2 0.79 11.57 -1.92
N GLN A 3 0.80 11.80 -0.61
CA GLN A 3 0.94 10.77 0.43
C GLN A 3 -0.20 10.89 1.43
N THR A 4 -0.40 9.86 2.25
CA THR A 4 -1.34 9.89 3.36
C THR A 4 -0.62 9.74 4.68
N MET A 5 -1.03 10.54 5.67
CA MET A 5 -0.52 10.48 7.03
C MET A 5 -1.65 10.19 8.00
N LEU A 6 -1.39 9.31 8.96
CA LEU A 6 -2.35 8.91 9.99
C LEU A 6 -2.06 9.67 11.28
N LEU A 7 -3.04 10.43 11.76
CA LEU A 7 -3.03 11.08 13.06
C LEU A 7 -3.95 10.33 14.01
N LYS A 8 -3.47 10.00 15.20
CA LYS A 8 -4.28 9.37 16.23
C LYS A 8 -4.97 10.44 17.05
N LEU A 9 -6.31 10.44 17.06
CA LEU A 9 -7.11 11.34 17.86
C LEU A 9 -7.31 10.79 19.29
N ALA A 10 -7.49 11.70 20.23
CA ALA A 10 -7.72 11.40 21.65
C ALA A 10 -8.95 12.15 22.19
N PRO A 11 -10.16 11.92 21.62
CA PRO A 11 -11.37 12.59 22.06
C PRO A 11 -11.76 12.18 23.48
N SER A 12 -12.48 13.09 24.21
CA SER A 12 -13.21 12.74 25.43
C SER A 12 -14.35 11.76 25.10
N PRO A 13 -14.94 11.11 26.10
CA PRO A 13 -16.12 10.25 25.88
C PRO A 13 -17.26 10.97 25.14
N GLU A 14 -17.57 12.21 25.52
CA GLU A 14 -18.63 13.05 24.93
C GLU A 14 -18.28 13.38 23.46
N GLN A 15 -17.04 13.78 23.22
CA GLN A 15 -16.55 14.06 21.85
C GLN A 15 -16.58 12.79 20.99
N SER A 16 -16.20 11.64 21.57
CA SER A 16 -16.24 10.35 20.89
C SER A 16 -17.66 9.95 20.49
N ASN A 17 -18.65 10.21 21.35
CA ASN A 17 -20.05 9.95 21.04
C ASN A 17 -20.55 10.87 19.91
N ALA A 18 -20.29 12.18 19.96
CA ALA A 18 -20.67 13.10 18.91
C ALA A 18 -20.04 12.75 17.54
N LEU A 19 -18.77 12.31 17.55
CA LEU A 19 -18.11 11.81 16.35
C LEU A 19 -18.75 10.53 15.83
N LEU A 20 -19.12 9.60 16.72
CA LEU A 20 -19.72 8.31 16.35
C LEU A 20 -21.11 8.50 15.74
N GLU A 21 -21.96 9.33 16.36
CA GLU A 21 -23.26 9.69 15.81
C GLU A 21 -23.14 10.33 14.42
N THR A 22 -22.15 11.22 14.24
CA THR A 22 -21.87 11.82 12.94
C THR A 22 -21.43 10.78 11.91
N VAL A 23 -20.57 9.82 12.28
CA VAL A 23 -20.14 8.73 11.40
C VAL A 23 -21.31 7.87 10.99
N HIS A 24 -22.22 7.54 11.93
CA HIS A 24 -23.43 6.77 11.66
C HIS A 24 -24.37 7.52 10.71
N ALA A 25 -24.76 8.73 11.05
CA ALA A 25 -25.64 9.58 10.22
C ALA A 25 -25.09 9.77 8.80
N PHE A 26 -23.78 9.99 8.67
CA PHE A 26 -23.12 10.17 7.36
C PHE A 26 -23.15 8.89 6.51
N ASN A 27 -22.88 7.72 7.09
CA ASN A 27 -22.86 6.48 6.32
C ASN A 27 -24.27 5.96 6.01
N ASP A 28 -25.25 6.20 6.89
CA ASP A 28 -26.66 5.91 6.63
C ASP A 28 -27.20 6.82 5.52
N ALA A 29 -26.84 8.09 5.54
CA ALA A 29 -27.11 9.01 4.42
C ALA A 29 -26.46 8.53 3.11
N CYS A 30 -25.20 8.05 3.15
CA CYS A 30 -24.55 7.47 1.97
C CYS A 30 -25.32 6.26 1.43
N ASN A 31 -25.88 5.40 2.28
CA ASN A 31 -26.66 4.26 1.85
C ASN A 31 -27.98 4.70 1.22
N ALA A 32 -28.70 5.65 1.81
CA ALA A 32 -29.93 6.20 1.23
C ALA A 32 -29.67 6.88 -0.14
N ILE A 33 -28.60 7.67 -0.25
CA ILE A 33 -28.17 8.27 -1.51
C ILE A 33 -27.83 7.21 -2.56
N ALA A 34 -27.19 6.10 -2.15
CA ALA A 34 -26.82 5.00 -3.04
C ALA A 34 -28.04 4.27 -3.61
N GLU A 35 -29.15 4.15 -2.86
CA GLU A 35 -30.44 3.64 -3.36
C GLU A 35 -30.93 4.48 -4.54
N VAL A 36 -31.03 5.79 -4.36
CA VAL A 36 -31.49 6.72 -5.40
C VAL A 36 -30.52 6.72 -6.60
N ALA A 37 -29.21 6.79 -6.35
CA ALA A 37 -28.19 6.79 -7.41
C ALA A 37 -28.26 5.52 -8.27
N PHE A 38 -28.53 4.37 -7.65
CA PHE A 38 -28.64 3.08 -8.35
C PHE A 38 -29.98 2.95 -9.10
N ALA A 39 -31.09 3.35 -8.48
CA ALA A 39 -32.43 3.32 -9.10
C ALA A 39 -32.49 4.21 -10.35
N GLU A 40 -31.99 5.43 -10.23
CA GLU A 40 -31.98 6.43 -11.31
C GLU A 40 -30.78 6.28 -12.28
N GLN A 41 -29.90 5.31 -12.06
CA GLN A 41 -28.66 5.10 -12.83
C GLN A 41 -27.76 6.37 -12.91
N LEU A 42 -27.81 7.21 -11.88
CA LEU A 42 -27.13 8.50 -11.84
C LEU A 42 -25.75 8.42 -11.19
N ALA A 43 -24.71 8.70 -11.98
CA ALA A 43 -23.34 8.84 -11.53
C ALA A 43 -22.81 10.28 -11.64
N ASN A 44 -23.70 11.26 -11.88
CA ASN A 44 -23.38 12.67 -11.93
C ASN A 44 -23.69 13.33 -10.57
N LYS A 45 -22.68 13.99 -9.99
CA LYS A 45 -22.78 14.61 -8.66
C LYS A 45 -23.86 15.70 -8.63
N PHE A 46 -23.91 16.56 -9.65
CA PHE A 46 -24.79 17.73 -9.65
C PHE A 46 -26.27 17.32 -9.84
N GLU A 47 -26.53 16.36 -10.69
CA GLU A 47 -27.87 15.83 -10.90
C GLU A 47 -28.37 15.10 -9.65
N LEU A 48 -27.55 14.22 -9.08
CA LEU A 48 -27.90 13.50 -7.87
C LEU A 48 -28.10 14.47 -6.69
N GLN A 49 -27.28 15.54 -6.59
CA GLN A 49 -27.45 16.56 -5.57
C GLN A 49 -28.80 17.27 -5.65
N LYS A 50 -29.28 17.59 -6.84
CA LYS A 50 -30.61 18.22 -7.03
C LYS A 50 -31.74 17.34 -6.49
N LEU A 51 -31.62 16.02 -6.67
CA LEU A 51 -32.65 15.07 -6.26
C LEU A 51 -32.68 14.80 -4.74
N VAL A 52 -31.50 14.66 -4.11
CA VAL A 52 -31.45 14.10 -2.75
C VAL A 52 -31.01 15.08 -1.67
N TYR A 53 -30.48 16.26 -2.01
CA TYR A 53 -29.81 17.11 -1.05
C TYR A 53 -30.69 17.58 0.11
N ALA A 54 -31.91 18.07 -0.19
CA ALA A 54 -32.82 18.62 0.82
C ALA A 54 -33.28 17.52 1.79
N ASP A 55 -33.73 16.40 1.26
CA ASP A 55 -34.26 15.29 2.05
C ASP A 55 -33.21 14.64 2.92
N ILE A 56 -32.03 14.35 2.36
CA ILE A 56 -30.91 13.77 3.10
C ILE A 56 -30.44 14.69 4.23
N ARG A 57 -30.34 16.00 3.95
CA ARG A 57 -29.95 16.96 4.97
C ARG A 57 -30.94 17.02 6.13
N LYS A 58 -32.24 17.03 5.83
CA LYS A 58 -33.33 17.08 6.82
C LYS A 58 -33.39 15.75 7.61
N GLN A 59 -33.33 14.61 6.92
CA GLN A 59 -33.52 13.29 7.53
C GLN A 59 -32.36 12.89 8.46
N TYR A 60 -31.12 13.20 8.08
CA TYR A 60 -29.91 12.76 8.81
C TYR A 60 -29.25 13.87 9.63
N GLY A 61 -29.79 15.08 9.65
CA GLY A 61 -29.25 16.19 10.42
C GLY A 61 -27.86 16.66 9.98
N LEU A 62 -27.43 16.30 8.76
CA LEU A 62 -26.10 16.63 8.26
C LEU A 62 -26.01 18.12 7.89
N SER A 63 -24.85 18.73 8.15
CA SER A 63 -24.53 20.05 7.62
C SER A 63 -24.48 20.02 6.08
N SER A 64 -24.66 21.19 5.46
CA SER A 64 -24.60 21.34 4.00
C SER A 64 -23.37 20.67 3.38
N GLN A 65 -22.21 20.93 3.98
CA GLN A 65 -20.96 20.41 3.44
C GLN A 65 -20.80 18.90 3.66
N LEU A 66 -21.21 18.34 4.80
CA LEU A 66 -21.20 16.90 5.03
C LEU A 66 -22.17 16.17 4.09
N THR A 67 -23.34 16.73 3.80
CA THR A 67 -24.26 16.20 2.79
C THR A 67 -23.63 16.17 1.41
N ILE A 68 -22.98 17.26 0.98
CA ILE A 68 -22.26 17.31 -0.30
C ILE A 68 -21.13 16.28 -0.35
N ARG A 69 -20.44 16.02 0.77
CA ARG A 69 -19.40 14.98 0.85
C ARG A 69 -19.97 13.58 0.79
N ALA A 70 -21.11 13.32 1.40
CA ALA A 70 -21.82 12.04 1.29
C ALA A 70 -22.22 11.76 -0.18
N ILE A 71 -22.81 12.72 -0.86
CA ILE A 71 -23.16 12.62 -2.29
C ILE A 71 -21.91 12.34 -3.13
N SER A 72 -20.83 13.09 -2.94
CA SER A 72 -19.57 12.90 -3.67
C SER A 72 -19.00 11.50 -3.46
N LYS A 73 -18.99 10.99 -2.22
CA LYS A 73 -18.50 9.67 -1.86
C LYS A 73 -19.30 8.55 -2.55
N VAL A 74 -20.63 8.69 -2.61
CA VAL A 74 -21.51 7.73 -3.31
C VAL A 74 -21.21 7.74 -4.80
N VAL A 75 -21.19 8.91 -5.44
CA VAL A 75 -20.89 9.06 -6.86
C VAL A 75 -19.54 8.46 -7.22
N ASP A 76 -18.49 8.75 -6.44
CA ASP A 76 -17.15 8.20 -6.67
C ASP A 76 -17.09 6.68 -6.51
N SER A 77 -17.92 6.12 -5.61
CA SER A 77 -18.04 4.68 -5.45
C SER A 77 -18.79 4.06 -6.62
N TYR A 78 -19.92 4.64 -7.04
CA TYR A 78 -20.78 4.15 -8.10
C TYR A 78 -20.13 4.22 -9.49
N LYS A 79 -19.34 5.27 -9.76
CA LYS A 79 -18.55 5.39 -11.00
C LYS A 79 -17.57 4.24 -11.24
N ARG A 80 -17.15 3.54 -10.20
CA ARG A 80 -16.19 2.43 -10.32
C ARG A 80 -16.77 1.20 -11.00
N ASP A 81 -18.02 0.90 -10.67
CA ASP A 81 -18.79 -0.18 -11.25
C ASP A 81 -20.27 0.16 -11.12
N LYS A 82 -20.88 0.55 -12.23
CA LYS A 82 -22.29 0.95 -12.29
C LYS A 82 -23.25 -0.24 -12.22
N SER A 83 -22.77 -1.46 -12.36
CA SER A 83 -23.59 -2.68 -12.23
C SER A 83 -23.84 -3.07 -10.77
N ILE A 84 -23.07 -2.49 -9.84
CA ILE A 84 -23.13 -2.83 -8.41
C ILE A 84 -23.57 -1.61 -7.60
N LYS A 85 -24.66 -1.77 -6.83
CA LYS A 85 -25.09 -0.76 -5.86
C LYS A 85 -24.05 -0.60 -4.76
N PRO A 86 -23.50 0.62 -4.54
CA PRO A 86 -22.55 0.86 -3.44
C PRO A 86 -23.22 0.64 -2.08
N THR A 87 -22.49 0.02 -1.15
CA THR A 87 -22.91 -0.13 0.24
C THR A 87 -21.82 0.40 1.17
N PHE A 88 -22.23 1.12 2.21
CA PHE A 88 -21.35 1.76 3.18
C PHE A 88 -21.57 1.16 4.56
N LYS A 89 -20.47 0.76 5.22
CA LYS A 89 -20.53 0.27 6.58
C LYS A 89 -20.94 1.38 7.53
N HIS A 90 -21.75 1.10 8.53
CA HIS A 90 -22.21 2.06 9.53
C HIS A 90 -21.06 2.84 10.20
N GLU A 91 -19.94 2.18 10.55
CA GLU A 91 -18.69 2.80 11.02
C GLU A 91 -17.68 3.07 9.88
N GLY A 92 -18.17 3.35 8.66
CA GLY A 92 -17.32 3.69 7.52
C GLY A 92 -16.61 5.03 7.70
N ALA A 93 -15.56 5.28 6.91
CA ALA A 93 -14.86 6.57 6.92
C ALA A 93 -15.79 7.74 6.57
N VAL A 94 -15.59 8.89 7.21
CA VAL A 94 -16.26 10.16 6.85
C VAL A 94 -15.23 11.09 6.25
N THR A 95 -15.52 11.62 5.07
CA THR A 95 -14.63 12.55 4.38
C THR A 95 -14.86 13.98 4.82
N TYR A 96 -13.83 14.62 5.33
CA TYR A 96 -13.78 16.01 5.74
C TYR A 96 -12.96 16.84 4.76
N ASP A 97 -13.31 18.11 4.61
CA ASP A 97 -12.52 19.13 3.92
C ASP A 97 -12.29 20.35 4.81
N GLU A 98 -11.59 21.35 4.31
CA GLU A 98 -11.25 22.59 5.02
C GLU A 98 -12.45 23.38 5.58
N ARG A 99 -13.66 23.20 5.02
CA ARG A 99 -14.89 23.88 5.48
C ARG A 99 -15.45 23.25 6.76
N VAL A 100 -15.25 21.96 6.93
CA VAL A 100 -15.77 21.17 8.06
C VAL A 100 -14.69 20.69 9.02
N MET A 101 -13.42 20.92 8.68
CA MET A 101 -12.25 20.56 9.50
C MET A 101 -11.23 21.69 9.48
N ALA A 102 -10.62 21.97 10.63
CA ALA A 102 -9.49 22.89 10.72
C ALA A 102 -8.51 22.46 11.83
N PHE A 103 -7.21 22.49 11.53
CA PHE A 103 -6.19 22.33 12.57
C PHE A 103 -6.10 23.58 13.45
N LYS A 104 -5.96 23.37 14.75
CA LYS A 104 -5.79 24.41 15.76
C LYS A 104 -4.45 24.20 16.45
N GLY A 105 -3.43 24.86 15.94
CA GLY A 105 -2.05 24.64 16.35
C GLY A 105 -1.54 23.23 16.00
N LEU A 106 -0.62 22.73 16.82
CA LEU A 106 0.06 21.44 16.62
C LEU A 106 -0.57 20.29 17.42
N THR A 107 -1.63 20.56 18.18
CA THR A 107 -2.18 19.61 19.16
C THR A 107 -3.63 19.24 18.92
N ASP A 108 -4.42 20.10 18.26
CA ASP A 108 -5.86 19.95 18.18
C ASP A 108 -6.40 20.10 16.76
N VAL A 109 -7.48 19.41 16.48
CA VAL A 109 -8.26 19.54 15.26
C VAL A 109 -9.72 19.84 15.58
N SER A 110 -10.27 20.86 14.96
CA SER A 110 -11.69 21.19 15.00
C SER A 110 -12.41 20.38 13.91
N LEU A 111 -13.37 19.55 14.32
CA LEU A 111 -14.19 18.72 13.43
C LEU A 111 -15.66 19.11 13.58
N LEU A 112 -16.37 19.29 12.47
CA LEU A 112 -17.81 19.52 12.49
C LEU A 112 -18.55 18.20 12.67
N THR A 113 -19.40 18.14 13.68
CA THR A 113 -20.30 17.00 13.95
C THR A 113 -21.76 17.44 13.71
N ILE A 114 -22.70 16.51 13.81
CA ILE A 114 -24.14 16.82 13.79
C ILE A 114 -24.59 17.65 15.00
N GLN A 115 -23.83 17.61 16.11
CA GLN A 115 -24.06 18.38 17.32
C GLN A 115 -23.30 19.72 17.35
N GLY A 116 -22.59 20.06 16.29
CA GLY A 116 -21.74 21.24 16.23
C GLY A 116 -20.25 20.93 16.12
N ARG A 117 -19.40 21.93 16.31
CA ARG A 117 -17.95 21.75 16.21
C ARG A 117 -17.37 21.25 17.52
N VAL A 118 -16.54 20.20 17.42
CA VAL A 118 -15.76 19.66 18.54
C VAL A 118 -14.26 19.87 18.29
N LEU A 119 -13.54 20.26 19.34
CA LEU A 119 -12.07 20.42 19.30
C LEU A 119 -11.44 19.15 19.89
N VAL A 120 -10.80 18.36 19.04
CA VAL A 120 -10.30 17.04 19.40
C VAL A 120 -8.77 17.05 19.44
N PRO A 121 -8.15 16.68 20.56
CA PRO A 121 -6.70 16.53 20.63
C PRO A 121 -6.20 15.38 19.74
N PHE A 122 -5.02 15.55 19.15
CA PHE A 122 -4.35 14.46 18.44
C PHE A 122 -2.90 14.29 18.90
N ARG A 123 -2.38 13.08 18.71
CA ARG A 123 -1.01 12.73 19.08
C ARG A 123 -0.15 12.56 17.84
N MET A 124 1.02 13.19 17.87
CA MET A 124 2.02 13.13 16.79
C MET A 124 3.37 12.69 17.34
N GLY A 125 4.17 12.03 16.49
CA GLY A 125 5.61 11.90 16.66
C GLY A 125 6.34 12.90 15.76
N GLY A 126 7.67 12.99 15.86
CA GLY A 126 8.48 13.93 15.08
C GLY A 126 8.29 13.77 13.55
N TYR A 127 8.02 12.56 13.08
CA TYR A 127 7.72 12.32 11.66
C TYR A 127 6.46 13.02 11.17
N GLN A 128 5.38 13.00 11.95
CA GLN A 128 4.14 13.70 11.60
C GLN A 128 4.30 15.20 11.72
N GLN A 129 4.96 15.65 12.77
CA GLN A 129 5.18 17.07 13.04
C GLN A 129 5.94 17.76 11.90
N SER A 130 7.01 17.15 11.38
CA SER A 130 7.79 17.71 10.27
C SER A 130 7.06 17.76 8.93
N ARG A 131 5.80 17.28 8.84
CA ARG A 131 4.99 17.22 7.61
C ARG A 131 3.66 17.90 7.71
N LEU A 132 3.35 18.57 8.80
CA LEU A 132 2.05 19.26 8.98
C LEU A 132 1.80 20.32 7.92
N ASP A 133 2.82 21.07 7.54
CA ASP A 133 2.72 22.13 6.52
C ASP A 133 2.45 21.58 5.11
N SER A 134 2.68 20.27 4.92
CA SER A 134 2.39 19.60 3.65
C SER A 134 0.94 19.08 3.55
N ILE A 135 0.12 19.25 4.60
CA ILE A 135 -1.27 18.80 4.59
C ILE A 135 -2.08 19.67 3.62
N LYS A 136 -2.71 19.02 2.64
CA LYS A 136 -3.58 19.65 1.65
C LYS A 136 -4.79 18.80 1.34
N GLY A 137 -5.92 19.48 1.17
CA GLY A 137 -7.15 18.87 0.67
C GLY A 137 -7.96 18.13 1.72
N GLN A 138 -8.46 16.96 1.37
CA GLN A 138 -9.40 16.19 2.17
C GLN A 138 -8.71 15.30 3.20
N ALA A 139 -9.45 15.03 4.29
CA ALA A 139 -9.07 14.05 5.31
C ALA A 139 -10.23 13.06 5.52
N ASP A 140 -9.89 11.83 5.92
CA ASP A 140 -10.87 10.83 6.28
C ASP A 140 -10.83 10.55 7.78
N LEU A 141 -11.95 10.74 8.47
CA LEU A 141 -12.14 10.35 9.86
C LEU A 141 -12.46 8.85 9.92
N LEU A 142 -11.71 8.10 10.71
CA LEU A 142 -11.82 6.66 10.87
C LEU A 142 -11.99 6.27 12.32
N TYR A 143 -12.94 5.37 12.59
CA TYR A 143 -13.05 4.66 13.86
C TYR A 143 -12.66 3.19 13.69
N ARG A 144 -11.63 2.73 14.41
CA ARG A 144 -11.16 1.35 14.31
C ARG A 144 -10.75 0.80 15.68
N ASN A 145 -11.40 -0.30 16.11
CA ASN A 145 -11.08 -0.99 17.35
C ASN A 145 -11.06 -0.08 18.58
N GLY A 146 -12.02 0.84 18.69
CA GLY A 146 -12.11 1.78 19.81
C GLY A 146 -11.16 2.98 19.72
N ILE A 147 -10.48 3.18 18.58
CA ILE A 147 -9.51 4.27 18.40
C ILE A 147 -9.91 5.12 17.20
N TRP A 148 -9.88 6.42 17.39
CA TRP A 148 -10.11 7.42 16.36
C TRP A 148 -8.82 7.78 15.62
N TYR A 149 -8.92 7.90 14.31
CA TYR A 149 -7.84 8.33 13.44
C TYR A 149 -8.33 9.35 12.44
N LEU A 150 -7.48 10.31 12.11
CA LEU A 150 -7.64 11.21 10.98
C LEU A 150 -6.57 10.88 9.94
N VAL A 151 -6.99 10.49 8.74
CA VAL A 151 -6.10 10.24 7.61
C VAL A 151 -6.05 11.49 6.77
N VAL A 152 -4.95 12.20 6.80
CA VAL A 152 -4.75 13.45 6.05
C VAL A 152 -3.95 13.19 4.77
N THR A 153 -4.25 13.96 3.75
CA THR A 153 -3.49 13.96 2.50
C THR A 153 -2.34 14.96 2.61
N LEU A 154 -1.14 14.52 2.25
CA LEU A 154 0.05 15.35 2.17
C LEU A 154 0.39 15.59 0.69
N ASP A 155 0.81 16.79 0.36
CA ASP A 155 1.44 17.10 -0.91
C ASP A 155 2.94 17.31 -0.68
N VAL A 156 3.68 16.23 -0.82
CA VAL A 156 5.14 16.22 -0.56
C VAL A 156 5.86 16.54 -1.86
N PRO A 157 6.70 17.58 -1.89
CA PRO A 157 7.54 17.85 -3.05
C PRO A 157 8.43 16.64 -3.34
N THR A 158 8.55 16.31 -4.60
CA THR A 158 9.50 15.29 -5.07
C THR A 158 10.66 16.00 -5.74
N PRO A 159 11.90 15.72 -5.34
CA PRO A 159 13.06 16.29 -6.02
C PRO A 159 13.11 15.80 -7.47
N THR A 160 13.70 16.59 -8.35
CA THR A 160 14.08 16.13 -9.67
C THR A 160 15.04 14.95 -9.50
N PRO A 161 14.86 13.86 -10.25
CA PRO A 161 15.81 12.75 -10.20
C PRO A 161 17.22 13.22 -10.57
N ASP A 162 18.22 12.73 -9.81
CA ASP A 162 19.61 12.94 -10.17
C ASP A 162 19.93 12.18 -11.47
N GLU A 163 20.86 12.66 -12.26
CA GLU A 163 21.41 11.88 -13.38
C GLU A 163 22.28 10.75 -12.79
N PRO A 164 21.93 9.48 -12.99
CA PRO A 164 22.67 8.38 -12.41
C PRO A 164 23.97 8.13 -13.15
N THR A 165 25.04 7.88 -12.43
CA THR A 165 26.34 7.47 -13.01
C THR A 165 26.39 5.98 -13.29
N ASP A 166 25.56 5.18 -12.63
CA ASP A 166 25.51 3.72 -12.73
C ASP A 166 24.11 3.21 -12.28
N THR A 167 23.87 1.90 -12.42
CA THR A 167 22.61 1.26 -12.04
C THR A 167 22.82 0.15 -11.04
N LEU A 168 22.16 0.25 -9.88
CA LEU A 168 22.04 -0.82 -8.91
C LEU A 168 20.93 -1.80 -9.35
N GLY A 169 21.31 -2.95 -9.92
CA GLY A 169 20.37 -4.02 -10.26
C GLY A 169 19.93 -4.76 -9.00
N VAL A 170 18.64 -5.09 -8.90
CA VAL A 170 18.08 -5.82 -7.76
C VAL A 170 17.23 -6.99 -8.24
N ASP A 171 17.72 -8.20 -7.98
CA ASP A 171 16.94 -9.43 -8.15
C ASP A 171 16.01 -9.65 -6.95
N LEU A 172 14.74 -9.94 -7.22
CA LEU A 172 13.69 -10.15 -6.22
C LEU A 172 13.30 -11.62 -6.15
N GLY A 173 13.59 -12.28 -5.02
CA GLY A 173 13.38 -13.71 -4.82
C GLY A 173 12.54 -14.08 -3.59
N ILE A 174 12.22 -15.37 -3.39
CA ILE A 174 11.48 -15.91 -2.24
C ILE A 174 12.42 -16.37 -1.13
N VAL A 175 13.56 -16.95 -1.48
CA VAL A 175 14.59 -17.40 -0.53
C VAL A 175 15.35 -16.20 -0.02
N ASN A 176 15.88 -15.41 -0.93
CA ASN A 176 16.35 -14.07 -0.68
C ASN A 176 15.29 -13.09 -1.21
N ILE A 177 14.82 -12.20 -0.36
CA ILE A 177 13.76 -11.24 -0.71
C ILE A 177 14.28 -10.26 -1.76
N ALA A 178 15.53 -9.86 -1.64
CA ALA A 178 16.25 -9.06 -2.61
C ALA A 178 17.75 -9.39 -2.54
N THR A 179 18.43 -9.40 -3.69
CA THR A 179 19.89 -9.43 -3.81
C THR A 179 20.28 -8.34 -4.79
N ASP A 180 21.21 -7.47 -4.41
CA ASP A 180 21.67 -6.42 -5.30
C ASP A 180 22.93 -6.82 -6.10
N SER A 181 23.25 -6.04 -7.14
CA SER A 181 24.39 -6.29 -8.04
C SER A 181 25.75 -6.22 -7.34
N THR A 182 25.85 -5.54 -6.17
CA THR A 182 27.07 -5.54 -5.35
C THR A 182 27.22 -6.78 -4.48
N GLY A 183 26.16 -7.60 -4.34
CA GLY A 183 26.14 -8.84 -3.57
C GLY A 183 25.48 -8.72 -2.17
N GLU A 184 24.94 -7.57 -1.80
CA GLU A 184 24.17 -7.45 -0.56
C GLU A 184 22.86 -8.23 -0.68
N THR A 185 22.59 -9.12 0.28
CA THR A 185 21.47 -10.07 0.23
C THR A 185 20.56 -9.88 1.44
N PHE A 186 19.27 -9.77 1.19
CA PHE A 186 18.22 -9.68 2.20
C PHE A 186 17.48 -11.02 2.30
N SER A 187 17.87 -11.85 3.27
CA SER A 187 17.30 -13.19 3.44
C SER A 187 15.82 -13.19 3.80
N GLY A 188 15.05 -14.07 3.17
CA GLY A 188 13.65 -14.35 3.49
C GLY A 188 13.44 -15.31 4.66
N ALA A 189 14.50 -15.86 5.26
CA ALA A 189 14.42 -16.90 6.29
C ALA A 189 13.56 -16.53 7.49
N GLN A 190 13.69 -15.30 8.00
CA GLN A 190 12.90 -14.82 9.13
C GLN A 190 11.41 -14.64 8.78
N VAL A 191 11.11 -14.22 7.56
CA VAL A 191 9.73 -14.10 7.06
C VAL A 191 9.10 -15.48 6.96
N GLU A 192 9.81 -16.46 6.42
CA GLU A 192 9.33 -17.83 6.30
C GLU A 192 9.15 -18.50 7.68
N LYS A 193 10.10 -18.34 8.59
CA LYS A 193 9.98 -18.83 9.98
C LYS A 193 8.75 -18.24 10.68
N THR A 194 8.52 -16.95 10.52
CA THR A 194 7.35 -16.27 11.08
C THR A 194 6.05 -16.80 10.46
N ARG A 195 6.01 -16.98 9.14
CA ARG A 195 4.88 -17.54 8.41
C ARG A 195 4.52 -18.94 8.92
N GLN A 196 5.52 -19.84 9.02
CA GLN A 196 5.34 -21.19 9.50
C GLN A 196 4.82 -21.24 10.94
N ARG A 197 5.44 -20.45 11.83
CA ARG A 197 4.98 -20.32 13.23
C ARG A 197 3.53 -19.86 13.33
N MET A 198 3.15 -18.82 12.56
CA MET A 198 1.79 -18.32 12.55
C MET A 198 0.81 -19.33 11.95
N HIS A 199 1.20 -20.06 10.92
CA HIS A 199 0.39 -21.10 10.31
C HIS A 199 0.09 -22.22 11.30
N THR A 200 1.09 -22.79 11.96
CA THR A 200 0.94 -23.85 12.97
C THR A 200 0.05 -23.39 14.14
N LEU A 201 0.26 -22.15 14.61
CA LEU A 201 -0.55 -21.60 15.70
C LEU A 201 -2.03 -21.43 15.29
N ARG A 202 -2.30 -20.95 14.07
CA ARG A 202 -3.67 -20.84 13.53
C ARG A 202 -4.34 -22.22 13.46
N GLN A 203 -3.65 -23.23 12.93
CA GLN A 203 -4.19 -24.61 12.86
C GLN A 203 -4.57 -25.13 14.25
N ARG A 204 -3.69 -24.96 15.25
CA ARG A 204 -3.97 -25.39 16.65
C ARG A 204 -5.19 -24.68 17.25
N LEU A 205 -5.27 -23.36 17.06
CA LEU A 205 -6.39 -22.57 17.58
C LEU A 205 -7.72 -22.89 16.86
N GLN A 206 -7.67 -23.12 15.55
CA GLN A 206 -8.85 -23.53 14.77
C GLN A 206 -9.35 -24.91 15.20
N LYS A 207 -8.44 -25.88 15.42
CA LYS A 207 -8.80 -27.22 15.92
C LYS A 207 -9.46 -27.17 17.32
N ARG A 208 -9.02 -26.25 18.20
CA ARG A 208 -9.62 -26.08 19.53
C ARG A 208 -11.05 -25.51 19.49
N GLY A 209 -11.38 -24.64 18.55
CA GLY A 209 -12.72 -24.10 18.31
C GLY A 209 -13.37 -23.25 19.41
N THR A 210 -12.75 -23.12 20.59
CA THR A 210 -13.30 -22.42 21.75
C THR A 210 -13.46 -20.92 21.54
N LYS A 211 -14.35 -20.26 22.33
CA LYS A 211 -14.50 -18.78 22.32
C LYS A 211 -13.16 -18.06 22.58
N SER A 212 -12.33 -18.59 23.49
CA SER A 212 -10.99 -18.05 23.77
C SER A 212 -10.04 -18.20 22.56
N ALA A 213 -10.04 -19.38 21.90
CA ALA A 213 -9.24 -19.61 20.70
C ALA A 213 -9.65 -18.67 19.56
N LYS A 214 -10.96 -18.44 19.35
CA LYS A 214 -11.47 -17.49 18.35
C LYS A 214 -11.01 -16.05 18.64
N ARG A 215 -11.06 -15.61 19.91
CA ARG A 215 -10.52 -14.29 20.33
C ARG A 215 -9.02 -14.19 20.08
N HIS A 216 -8.25 -15.25 20.34
CA HIS A 216 -6.82 -15.30 20.07
C HIS A 216 -6.53 -15.24 18.56
N LEU A 217 -7.28 -15.97 17.73
CA LEU A 217 -7.18 -15.87 16.25
C LEU A 217 -7.40 -14.44 15.76
N LYS A 218 -8.38 -13.72 16.30
CA LYS A 218 -8.63 -12.30 15.98
C LYS A 218 -7.41 -11.42 16.33
N LYS A 219 -6.78 -11.64 17.51
CA LYS A 219 -5.55 -10.92 17.91
C LYS A 219 -4.34 -11.24 17.01
N LEU A 220 -4.25 -12.48 16.51
CA LEU A 220 -3.19 -12.89 15.59
C LEU A 220 -3.39 -12.37 14.17
N SER A 221 -4.60 -12.00 13.82
CA SER A 221 -4.92 -11.43 12.51
C SER A 221 -4.04 -10.22 12.22
N GLY A 222 -3.46 -10.20 11.04
CA GLY A 222 -2.60 -9.11 10.60
C GLY A 222 -1.16 -9.09 11.15
N LYS A 223 -0.79 -9.88 12.19
CA LYS A 223 0.59 -9.89 12.72
C LYS A 223 1.61 -10.26 11.65
N GLU A 224 1.35 -11.31 10.89
CA GLU A 224 2.21 -11.76 9.80
C GLU A 224 2.32 -10.70 8.68
N ALA A 225 1.19 -10.10 8.30
CA ALA A 225 1.16 -9.04 7.29
C ALA A 225 1.96 -7.80 7.75
N ARG A 226 1.83 -7.39 9.03
CA ARG A 226 2.61 -6.28 9.59
C ARG A 226 4.10 -6.59 9.62
N PHE A 227 4.49 -7.82 9.98
CA PHE A 227 5.90 -8.23 9.98
C PHE A 227 6.49 -8.14 8.56
N ARG A 228 5.83 -8.73 7.55
CA ARG A 228 6.25 -8.63 6.14
C ARG A 228 6.32 -7.19 5.66
N LYS A 229 5.32 -6.39 5.98
CA LYS A 229 5.29 -4.96 5.64
C LYS A 229 6.51 -4.23 6.21
N ASN A 230 6.83 -4.47 7.49
CA ASN A 230 8.01 -3.88 8.13
C ASN A 230 9.31 -4.33 7.45
N THR A 231 9.46 -5.62 7.15
CA THR A 231 10.62 -6.15 6.42
C THR A 231 10.79 -5.45 5.07
N ASN A 232 9.69 -5.31 4.30
CA ASN A 232 9.73 -4.60 3.02
C ASN A 232 10.08 -3.11 3.17
N HIS A 233 9.65 -2.46 4.26
CA HIS A 233 10.04 -1.09 4.55
C HIS A 233 11.53 -0.95 4.84
N VAL A 234 12.12 -1.89 5.58
CA VAL A 234 13.56 -1.91 5.89
C VAL A 234 14.36 -2.12 4.61
N ILE A 235 14.04 -3.16 3.83
CA ILE A 235 14.74 -3.48 2.57
C ILE A 235 14.67 -2.31 1.59
N SER A 236 13.47 -1.79 1.33
CA SER A 236 13.30 -0.68 0.39
C SER A 236 13.99 0.61 0.85
N LYS A 237 14.07 0.86 2.18
CA LYS A 237 14.84 1.99 2.71
C LYS A 237 16.33 1.81 2.44
N ARG A 238 16.87 0.63 2.73
CA ARG A 238 18.30 0.34 2.58
C ARG A 238 18.76 0.43 1.12
N LEU A 239 17.99 -0.18 0.19
CA LEU A 239 18.30 -0.13 -1.24
C LEU A 239 18.26 1.29 -1.80
N VAL A 240 17.23 2.07 -1.45
CA VAL A 240 17.13 3.47 -1.92
C VAL A 240 18.24 4.34 -1.32
N GLN A 241 18.55 4.16 -0.05
CA GLN A 241 19.64 4.88 0.60
C GLN A 241 20.99 4.57 -0.07
N LYS A 242 21.28 3.29 -0.32
CA LYS A 242 22.51 2.85 -1.00
C LYS A 242 22.63 3.42 -2.41
N ALA A 243 21.56 3.38 -3.21
CA ALA A 243 21.54 3.94 -4.54
C ALA A 243 21.75 5.47 -4.50
N LYS A 244 21.15 6.17 -3.53
CA LYS A 244 21.35 7.64 -3.37
C LYS A 244 22.79 7.98 -2.99
N GLU A 245 23.37 7.24 -2.05
CA GLU A 245 24.75 7.45 -1.59
C GLU A 245 25.80 7.26 -2.72
N ASN A 246 25.48 6.39 -3.70
CA ASN A 246 26.36 6.09 -4.83
C ASN A 246 25.94 6.75 -6.15
N THR A 247 24.97 7.66 -6.15
CA THR A 247 24.42 8.32 -7.34
C THR A 247 24.00 7.30 -8.43
N GLN A 248 23.34 6.22 -8.00
CA GLN A 248 22.88 5.13 -8.88
C GLN A 248 21.37 5.20 -9.13
N ALA A 249 20.93 4.79 -10.34
CA ALA A 249 19.56 4.35 -10.55
C ALA A 249 19.33 2.99 -9.89
N ILE A 250 18.07 2.62 -9.63
CA ILE A 250 17.70 1.26 -9.23
C ILE A 250 17.00 0.59 -10.40
N ALA A 251 17.44 -0.61 -10.80
CA ALA A 251 16.74 -1.45 -11.77
C ALA A 251 16.15 -2.70 -11.09
N ILE A 252 14.89 -3.01 -11.39
CA ILE A 252 14.17 -4.20 -10.91
C ILE A 252 13.43 -4.89 -12.05
N GLU A 253 13.21 -6.19 -11.94
CA GLU A 253 12.43 -6.93 -12.92
C GLU A 253 10.93 -6.56 -12.89
N GLU A 254 10.29 -6.56 -14.08
CA GLU A 254 8.84 -6.45 -14.21
C GLU A 254 8.15 -7.79 -13.88
N LEU A 255 7.68 -7.92 -12.66
CA LEU A 255 7.06 -9.14 -12.14
C LEU A 255 5.52 -9.11 -12.16
N ARG A 256 4.89 -8.32 -13.08
CA ARG A 256 3.43 -8.35 -13.25
C ARG A 256 2.97 -9.76 -13.64
N HIS A 257 1.86 -10.17 -13.04
CA HIS A 257 1.24 -11.48 -13.29
C HIS A 257 2.08 -12.71 -12.91
N ILE A 258 3.18 -12.54 -12.14
CA ILE A 258 4.03 -13.66 -11.73
C ILE A 258 3.24 -14.75 -10.99
N ARG A 259 2.22 -14.37 -10.19
CA ARG A 259 1.36 -15.34 -9.50
C ARG A 259 0.60 -16.22 -10.47
N GLN A 260 -0.03 -15.66 -11.50
CA GLN A 260 -0.79 -16.41 -12.50
C GLN A 260 0.10 -17.37 -13.29
N ARG A 261 1.35 -16.95 -13.59
CA ARG A 261 2.33 -17.81 -14.29
C ARG A 261 2.84 -18.94 -13.38
N THR A 262 3.11 -18.67 -12.11
CA THR A 262 3.67 -19.66 -11.19
C THR A 262 2.61 -20.59 -10.58
N GLU A 263 1.34 -20.19 -10.47
CA GLU A 263 0.26 -21.06 -9.96
C GLU A 263 0.07 -22.34 -10.80
N ARG A 264 0.36 -22.27 -12.11
CA ARG A 264 0.26 -23.42 -13.02
C ARG A 264 1.43 -24.40 -12.89
N THR A 265 2.62 -23.93 -12.49
CA THR A 265 3.88 -24.70 -12.48
C THR A 265 4.33 -25.10 -11.08
N VAL A 266 3.85 -24.42 -10.03
CA VAL A 266 4.28 -24.66 -8.65
C VAL A 266 3.44 -25.74 -7.97
N ARG A 267 4.11 -26.71 -7.30
CA ARG A 267 3.46 -27.76 -6.52
C ARG A 267 2.51 -27.16 -5.46
N ARG A 268 1.37 -27.83 -5.20
CA ARG A 268 0.32 -27.35 -4.27
C ARG A 268 0.89 -26.98 -2.88
N SER A 269 1.85 -27.72 -2.36
CA SER A 269 2.54 -27.48 -1.08
C SER A 269 3.34 -26.15 -1.06
N GLN A 270 3.82 -25.70 -2.21
CA GLN A 270 4.62 -24.48 -2.35
C GLN A 270 3.76 -23.24 -2.70
N ARG A 271 2.52 -23.43 -3.16
CA ARG A 271 1.64 -22.32 -3.57
C ARG A 271 1.40 -21.33 -2.45
N ALA A 272 1.21 -21.80 -1.21
CA ALA A 272 1.04 -20.96 -0.04
C ALA A 272 2.26 -20.05 0.21
N ARG A 273 3.47 -20.56 -0.01
CA ARG A 273 4.72 -19.79 0.10
C ARG A 273 4.80 -18.74 -1.00
N HIS A 274 4.52 -19.10 -2.24
CA HIS A 274 4.53 -18.18 -3.38
C HIS A 274 3.44 -17.10 -3.26
N SER A 275 2.21 -17.48 -2.89
CA SER A 275 1.11 -16.51 -2.72
C SER A 275 1.29 -15.58 -1.52
N SER A 276 2.04 -16.01 -0.50
CA SER A 276 2.30 -15.18 0.68
C SER A 276 3.34 -14.08 0.41
N TRP A 277 4.05 -14.14 -0.70
CA TRP A 277 5.12 -13.20 -0.98
C TRP A 277 4.59 -11.86 -1.54
N SER A 278 5.13 -10.76 -1.03
CA SER A 278 4.58 -9.42 -1.29
C SER A 278 5.47 -8.58 -2.22
N PHE A 279 5.84 -9.14 -3.42
CA PHE A 279 6.61 -8.42 -4.44
C PHE A 279 6.02 -7.05 -4.80
N ALA A 280 4.71 -7.01 -5.07
CA ALA A 280 4.05 -5.77 -5.42
C ALA A 280 4.16 -4.70 -4.32
N GLN A 281 4.15 -5.11 -3.04
CA GLN A 281 4.32 -4.20 -1.92
C GLN A 281 5.75 -3.68 -1.83
N LEU A 282 6.77 -4.55 -2.01
CA LEU A 282 8.17 -4.13 -1.99
C LEU A 282 8.45 -3.17 -3.16
N ARG A 283 7.99 -3.51 -4.36
CA ARG A 283 8.09 -2.64 -5.53
C ARG A 283 7.43 -1.27 -5.29
N PHE A 284 6.22 -1.26 -4.73
CA PHE A 284 5.54 -0.02 -4.38
C PHE A 284 6.35 0.81 -3.37
N PHE A 285 6.97 0.15 -2.37
CA PHE A 285 7.81 0.85 -1.39
C PHE A 285 9.10 1.40 -2.00
N LEU A 286 9.72 0.67 -2.91
CA LEU A 286 10.86 1.16 -3.69
C LEU A 286 10.45 2.37 -4.53
N SER A 287 9.35 2.28 -5.27
CA SER A 287 8.89 3.33 -6.18
C SER A 287 8.69 4.68 -5.47
N TYR A 288 7.89 4.72 -4.40
CA TYR A 288 7.62 6.00 -3.74
C TYR A 288 8.83 6.53 -2.96
N LYS A 289 9.66 5.65 -2.38
CA LYS A 289 10.84 6.08 -1.63
C LYS A 289 11.95 6.58 -2.57
N ALA A 290 12.15 5.90 -3.69
CA ALA A 290 13.08 6.33 -4.74
C ALA A 290 12.67 7.71 -5.26
N ALA A 291 11.39 7.92 -5.60
CA ALA A 291 10.88 9.22 -6.01
C ALA A 291 11.10 10.31 -4.95
N LEU A 292 10.90 10.02 -3.65
CA LEU A 292 11.16 10.96 -2.57
C LEU A 292 12.65 11.28 -2.36
N ALA A 293 13.52 10.35 -2.72
CA ALA A 293 14.96 10.51 -2.62
C ALA A 293 15.61 11.12 -3.88
N GLY A 294 14.84 11.29 -4.97
CA GLY A 294 15.38 11.70 -6.27
C GLY A 294 16.16 10.59 -6.97
N VAL A 295 15.97 9.32 -6.60
CA VAL A 295 16.62 8.16 -7.19
C VAL A 295 15.76 7.65 -8.36
N PRO A 296 16.30 7.54 -9.59
CA PRO A 296 15.58 6.91 -10.69
C PRO A 296 15.29 5.44 -10.42
N LEU A 297 14.08 4.97 -10.74
CA LEU A 297 13.69 3.56 -10.61
C LEU A 297 13.20 3.06 -11.96
N HIS A 298 13.92 2.11 -12.52
CA HIS A 298 13.64 1.51 -13.81
C HIS A 298 13.12 0.08 -13.67
N THR A 299 12.37 -0.37 -14.66
CA THR A 299 11.93 -1.76 -14.73
C THR A 299 12.42 -2.40 -16.00
N VAL A 300 12.95 -3.62 -15.90
CA VAL A 300 13.53 -4.36 -17.01
C VAL A 300 12.76 -5.64 -17.31
N ASP A 301 12.88 -6.12 -18.54
CA ASP A 301 12.29 -7.41 -18.94
C ASP A 301 12.98 -8.55 -18.18
N PRO A 302 12.23 -9.40 -17.44
CA PRO A 302 12.80 -10.51 -16.66
C PRO A 302 13.30 -11.69 -17.51
N ARG A 303 13.18 -11.62 -18.84
CA ARG A 303 13.56 -12.73 -19.71
C ARG A 303 15.06 -12.99 -19.66
N ASN A 304 15.42 -14.25 -19.32
CA ASN A 304 16.77 -14.77 -19.32
C ASN A 304 17.76 -14.13 -18.33
N THR A 305 17.38 -13.15 -17.51
CA THR A 305 18.27 -12.52 -16.52
C THR A 305 18.94 -13.54 -15.60
N SER A 306 18.23 -14.60 -15.20
CA SER A 306 18.73 -15.65 -14.34
C SER A 306 19.54 -16.76 -15.06
N ARG A 307 19.57 -16.77 -16.41
CA ARG A 307 20.23 -17.81 -17.22
C ARG A 307 21.43 -17.27 -18.01
N THR A 308 21.50 -15.97 -18.17
CA THR A 308 22.59 -15.30 -18.87
C THR A 308 23.79 -15.13 -17.95
N CYS A 309 24.97 -15.42 -18.45
CA CYS A 309 26.22 -15.19 -17.73
C CYS A 309 26.54 -13.70 -17.67
N SER A 310 26.81 -13.17 -16.47
CA SER A 310 27.20 -11.79 -16.28
C SER A 310 28.58 -11.46 -16.85
N GLU A 311 29.44 -12.44 -17.09
CA GLU A 311 30.77 -12.21 -17.65
C GLU A 311 30.78 -12.27 -19.19
N CYS A 312 30.31 -13.38 -19.78
CA CYS A 312 30.44 -13.59 -21.22
C CYS A 312 29.14 -13.45 -22.01
N GLY A 313 28.00 -13.22 -21.36
CA GLY A 313 26.70 -13.08 -22.02
C GLY A 313 26.06 -14.42 -22.50
N HIS A 314 26.75 -15.56 -22.38
CA HIS A 314 26.19 -16.86 -22.79
C HIS A 314 24.93 -17.20 -22.02
N CYS A 315 23.84 -17.47 -22.75
CA CYS A 315 22.52 -17.75 -22.16
C CYS A 315 22.15 -19.23 -22.38
N ALA A 316 22.16 -20.01 -21.30
CA ALA A 316 21.73 -21.40 -21.32
C ALA A 316 21.03 -21.77 -20.02
N LYS A 317 20.07 -22.71 -20.11
CA LYS A 317 19.34 -23.21 -18.93
C LYS A 317 20.27 -23.93 -17.95
N GLU A 318 21.25 -24.59 -18.48
CA GLU A 318 22.26 -25.41 -17.80
C GLU A 318 23.22 -24.57 -16.96
N ASN A 319 23.36 -23.27 -17.26
CA ASN A 319 24.15 -22.34 -16.46
C ASN A 319 23.64 -22.24 -15.01
N ARG A 320 22.32 -22.40 -14.78
CA ARG A 320 21.72 -22.36 -13.45
C ARG A 320 21.54 -23.76 -12.89
N LYS A 321 22.56 -24.29 -12.21
CA LYS A 321 22.58 -25.64 -11.60
C LYS A 321 21.59 -25.80 -10.45
N SER A 322 21.36 -24.71 -9.67
CA SER A 322 20.43 -24.72 -8.54
C SER A 322 19.82 -23.32 -8.28
N GLN A 323 19.01 -23.20 -7.24
CA GLN A 323 18.47 -21.91 -6.80
C GLN A 323 19.59 -20.90 -6.43
N ALA A 324 20.67 -21.35 -5.84
CA ALA A 324 21.75 -20.51 -5.34
C ALA A 324 23.02 -20.54 -6.21
N SER A 325 23.19 -21.53 -7.09
CA SER A 325 24.42 -21.77 -7.83
C SER A 325 24.22 -21.52 -9.32
N PHE A 326 25.03 -20.62 -9.85
CA PHE A 326 25.20 -20.35 -11.26
C PHE A 326 26.61 -20.76 -11.70
N CYS A 327 26.76 -21.43 -12.85
CA CYS A 327 28.06 -21.79 -13.42
C CYS A 327 27.94 -21.84 -14.94
N CYS A 328 28.57 -20.89 -15.62
CA CYS A 328 28.49 -20.75 -17.07
C CYS A 328 29.11 -21.94 -17.79
N GLN A 329 28.39 -22.52 -18.76
CA GLN A 329 28.88 -23.65 -19.55
C GLN A 329 29.88 -23.22 -20.62
N ALA A 330 29.93 -21.94 -21.00
CA ALA A 330 30.83 -21.42 -22.02
C ALA A 330 32.18 -20.95 -21.45
N CYS A 331 32.16 -20.08 -20.42
CA CYS A 331 33.38 -19.45 -19.88
C CYS A 331 33.79 -19.99 -18.50
N GLY A 332 33.02 -20.90 -17.90
CA GLY A 332 33.32 -21.46 -16.58
C GLY A 332 33.09 -20.52 -15.39
N HIS A 333 32.63 -19.29 -15.62
CA HIS A 333 32.33 -18.35 -14.53
C HIS A 333 31.28 -18.93 -13.57
N CYS A 334 31.62 -19.06 -12.28
CA CYS A 334 30.73 -19.53 -11.24
C CYS A 334 30.45 -18.45 -10.19
N ALA A 335 29.17 -18.25 -9.85
CA ALA A 335 28.72 -17.22 -8.93
C ALA A 335 27.46 -17.62 -8.17
N ASN A 336 27.07 -16.82 -7.19
CA ASN A 336 25.71 -16.89 -6.63
C ASN A 336 24.70 -16.50 -7.72
N ALA A 337 23.66 -17.33 -7.92
CA ALA A 337 22.70 -17.16 -8.99
C ALA A 337 21.90 -15.85 -8.90
N ASP A 338 21.53 -15.42 -7.67
CA ASP A 338 20.78 -14.20 -7.44
C ASP A 338 21.67 -12.96 -7.70
N ARG A 339 22.97 -13.02 -7.34
CA ARG A 339 23.94 -11.95 -7.67
C ARG A 339 24.18 -11.85 -9.17
N ASN A 340 24.37 -12.97 -9.86
CA ASN A 340 24.51 -12.98 -11.32
C ASN A 340 23.28 -12.35 -12.01
N ALA A 341 22.06 -12.70 -11.53
CA ALA A 341 20.84 -12.12 -12.02
C ALA A 341 20.77 -10.59 -11.76
N ALA A 342 21.14 -10.15 -10.56
CA ALA A 342 21.16 -8.72 -10.21
C ALA A 342 22.13 -7.92 -11.10
N ILE A 343 23.31 -8.46 -11.42
CA ILE A 343 24.25 -7.83 -12.36
C ILE A 343 23.63 -7.75 -13.77
N ASN A 344 22.97 -8.82 -14.23
CA ASN A 344 22.27 -8.78 -15.52
C ASN A 344 21.12 -7.77 -15.55
N ILE A 345 20.40 -7.58 -14.43
CA ILE A 345 19.35 -6.58 -14.29
C ILE A 345 19.93 -5.16 -14.39
N SER A 346 21.08 -4.87 -13.77
CA SER A 346 21.70 -3.55 -13.88
C SER A 346 22.11 -3.22 -15.31
N ARG A 347 22.65 -4.19 -16.05
CA ARG A 347 23.05 -4.02 -17.46
C ARG A 347 21.85 -3.95 -18.40
N ALA A 348 20.76 -4.67 -18.14
CA ALA A 348 19.55 -4.66 -18.95
C ALA A 348 18.85 -3.29 -18.94
N ASP A 349 19.03 -2.49 -17.90
CA ASP A 349 18.52 -1.13 -17.81
C ASP A 349 19.09 -0.23 -18.94
N VAL A 350 20.35 -0.41 -19.25
CA VAL A 350 21.02 0.35 -20.32
C VAL A 350 20.68 -0.21 -21.71
N MET A 351 20.55 -1.55 -21.84
CA MET A 351 20.40 -2.21 -23.14
C MET A 351 18.94 -2.44 -23.57
N ARG A 352 18.00 -2.57 -22.63
CA ARG A 352 16.57 -2.90 -22.88
C ARG A 352 15.64 -2.26 -21.85
N PRO A 353 15.64 -0.95 -21.70
CA PRO A 353 14.74 -0.29 -20.74
C PRO A 353 13.29 -0.55 -21.18
N LEU A 354 12.46 -1.07 -20.28
CA LEU A 354 11.02 -0.98 -20.43
C LEU A 354 10.65 0.48 -20.11
N VAL A 355 10.38 1.27 -21.12
CA VAL A 355 9.87 2.63 -20.93
C VAL A 355 8.63 2.55 -20.07
N SER A 356 8.72 2.98 -18.82
CA SER A 356 7.56 3.08 -17.93
C SER A 356 6.70 4.22 -18.43
N SER A 357 5.73 3.91 -19.28
CA SER A 357 4.62 4.83 -19.54
C SER A 357 3.98 5.19 -18.21
N GLY A 358 4.02 6.44 -17.88
CA GLY A 358 3.55 7.18 -16.74
C GLY A 358 2.43 6.60 -15.88
N SER A 359 2.40 7.12 -14.67
CA SER A 359 1.33 7.10 -13.66
C SER A 359 0.89 5.72 -13.15
N PHE A 360 1.45 5.36 -12.02
CA PHE A 360 0.87 4.35 -11.15
C PHE A 360 -0.47 4.84 -10.59
N SER A 361 -1.57 4.50 -11.23
CA SER A 361 -2.89 4.61 -10.61
C SER A 361 -3.09 3.43 -9.65
N GLY A 362 -3.07 3.72 -8.35
CA GLY A 362 -3.81 3.02 -7.34
C GLY A 362 -3.40 1.60 -6.96
N TYR A 363 -2.45 1.46 -6.03
CA TYR A 363 -2.41 0.30 -5.16
C TYR A 363 -3.53 0.42 -4.12
N ARG A 364 -4.67 -0.25 -4.35
CA ARG A 364 -5.72 -0.38 -3.33
C ARG A 364 -5.24 -1.31 -2.23
N GLN A 365 -5.03 -0.79 -1.03
CA GLN A 365 -5.03 -1.62 0.17
C GLN A 365 -6.45 -2.21 0.33
N ARG A 366 -6.58 -3.53 0.16
CA ARG A 366 -7.74 -4.24 0.68
C ARG A 366 -7.65 -4.14 2.20
N SER A 367 -8.51 -3.31 2.78
CA SER A 367 -8.76 -3.32 4.22
C SER A 367 -9.43 -4.65 4.55
N ALA A 368 -8.74 -5.51 5.29
CA ALA A 368 -9.32 -6.65 5.96
C ALA A 368 -10.09 -6.19 7.19
#